data_72fd788a452e9d45910cbb8f270699ca
#
_entry.id   72fd788a452e9d45910cbb8f270699ca
#
_cell.length_a   1.000
_cell.length_b   1.000
_cell.length_c   1.000
_cell.angle_alpha   90.00
_cell.angle_beta   90.00
_cell.angle_gamma   90.00
#
_symmetry.space_group_name_H-M   'P 1'
#
loop_
_entity.id
_entity.type
_entity.pdbx_description
1 polymer ?
#
loop_
_entity_poly.entity_id
_entity_poly.type
_entity_poly.pdbx_seq_one_letter_code
_entity_poly.pdbx_strand_id
1 'polypeptide(L)'
;MDLSNLKAAEGSVHSDNFRRGRGHGSGNGKTAGKGHKGQKARSGAPRPGFEGGQMPLYRRLPKRGFKNRNTLTIVPINLSALERFDNDAVVSVETLIEAGIVKNPRDGVKILGNGELTKKLTVQANAFSASAKEKIEALSGKAEVI
;
A
#
# COMPACT_ATOMS: atom_id res chain seq x y z
N MET A 1 -31.82 9.44 -18.90
CA MET A 1 -30.36 9.14 -18.94
C MET A 1 -30.02 8.78 -20.37
N ASP A 2 -29.10 9.51 -20.97
CA ASP A 2 -28.67 9.21 -22.33
C ASP A 2 -27.51 8.20 -22.24
N LEU A 3 -27.71 7.01 -22.82
CA LEU A 3 -26.72 5.92 -22.78
C LEU A 3 -25.43 6.26 -23.52
N SER A 4 -25.49 7.20 -24.48
CA SER A 4 -24.32 7.67 -25.23
C SER A 4 -23.31 8.45 -24.37
N ASN A 5 -23.74 8.99 -23.23
CA ASN A 5 -22.92 9.77 -22.32
C ASN A 5 -22.36 8.98 -21.12
N LEU A 6 -22.62 7.67 -21.06
CA LEU A 6 -22.05 6.82 -20.03
C LEU A 6 -20.53 6.68 -20.24
N LYS A 7 -19.79 7.16 -19.26
CA LYS A 7 -18.34 6.95 -19.17
C LYS A 7 -18.02 5.97 -18.07
N ALA A 8 -17.06 5.08 -18.31
CA ALA A 8 -16.54 4.20 -17.28
C ALA A 8 -15.97 5.04 -16.11
N ALA A 9 -16.12 4.57 -14.90
CA ALA A 9 -15.51 5.22 -13.74
C ALA A 9 -13.98 5.31 -13.91
N GLU A 10 -13.37 6.37 -13.41
CA GLU A 10 -11.94 6.58 -13.51
C GLU A 10 -11.19 5.40 -12.86
N GLY A 11 -10.25 4.80 -13.60
CA GLY A 11 -9.53 3.59 -13.18
C GLY A 11 -10.24 2.26 -13.44
N SER A 12 -11.49 2.26 -13.94
CA SER A 12 -12.21 1.01 -14.29
C SER A 12 -11.85 0.48 -15.67
N VAL A 13 -11.26 1.31 -16.52
CA VAL A 13 -10.78 0.90 -17.84
C VAL A 13 -9.40 0.30 -17.68
N HIS A 14 -9.27 -1.00 -17.94
CA HIS A 14 -7.96 -1.63 -18.03
C HIS A 14 -7.17 -1.04 -19.19
N SER A 15 -5.85 -0.87 -19.01
CA SER A 15 -4.92 -0.52 -20.06
C SER A 15 -5.09 -1.47 -21.24
N ASP A 16 -4.80 -0.98 -22.45
CA ASP A 16 -4.89 -1.72 -23.70
C ASP A 16 -4.35 -3.15 -23.59
N ASN A 17 -5.06 -4.09 -24.22
CA ASN A 17 -4.66 -5.48 -24.27
C ASN A 17 -3.26 -5.64 -24.86
N PHE A 18 -2.31 -5.90 -23.99
CA PHE A 18 -0.91 -6.05 -24.34
C PHE A 18 -0.68 -7.37 -25.10
N ARG A 19 -0.66 -7.31 -26.43
CA ARG A 19 -0.41 -8.49 -27.27
C ARG A 19 1.04 -8.58 -27.68
N ARG A 20 1.71 -9.64 -27.31
CA ARG A 20 3.11 -9.89 -27.65
C ARG A 20 3.25 -10.51 -29.05
N GLY A 21 4.36 -10.22 -29.74
CA GLY A 21 4.68 -10.83 -31.02
C GLY A 21 3.76 -10.43 -32.17
N ARG A 22 3.27 -9.19 -32.20
CA ARG A 22 2.36 -8.66 -33.25
C ARG A 22 2.94 -7.46 -34.00
N GLY A 23 4.21 -7.56 -34.39
CA GLY A 23 4.91 -6.59 -35.20
C GLY A 23 5.79 -5.62 -34.44
N HIS A 24 6.68 -4.97 -35.17
CA HIS A 24 7.68 -4.06 -34.61
C HIS A 24 7.04 -2.79 -34.03
N GLY A 25 5.98 -2.29 -34.65
CA GLY A 25 5.28 -1.08 -34.23
C GLY A 25 4.66 -1.20 -32.81
N SER A 26 4.40 -2.41 -32.32
CA SER A 26 3.91 -2.65 -30.97
C SER A 26 4.99 -2.52 -29.88
N GLY A 27 6.28 -2.41 -30.26
CA GLY A 27 7.41 -2.47 -29.33
C GLY A 27 7.70 -3.88 -28.78
N ASN A 28 6.83 -4.83 -28.99
CA ASN A 28 6.91 -6.21 -28.47
C ASN A 28 6.91 -7.26 -29.57
N GLY A 29 7.39 -6.89 -30.76
CA GLY A 29 7.60 -7.80 -31.88
C GLY A 29 8.75 -8.76 -31.65
N LYS A 30 9.21 -9.44 -32.70
CA LYS A 30 10.36 -10.36 -32.73
C LYS A 30 10.42 -11.34 -31.53
N THR A 31 11.03 -10.95 -30.41
CA THR A 31 11.25 -11.80 -29.25
C THR A 31 10.10 -11.77 -28.23
N ALA A 32 9.07 -10.99 -28.45
CA ALA A 32 7.90 -10.86 -27.60
C ALA A 32 8.21 -10.54 -26.11
N GLY A 33 9.29 -9.79 -25.87
CA GLY A 33 9.75 -9.42 -24.53
C GLY A 33 10.45 -10.54 -23.75
N LYS A 34 10.73 -11.70 -24.39
CA LYS A 34 11.43 -12.83 -23.73
C LYS A 34 12.95 -12.81 -23.89
N GLY A 35 13.48 -11.85 -24.66
CA GLY A 35 14.90 -11.82 -25.02
C GLY A 35 15.25 -12.82 -26.10
N HIS A 36 16.54 -13.07 -26.36
CA HIS A 36 16.97 -13.92 -27.45
C HIS A 36 16.93 -15.41 -27.10
N LYS A 37 17.93 -15.89 -26.39
CA LYS A 37 18.12 -17.30 -26.03
C LYS A 37 18.03 -17.45 -24.51
N GLY A 38 17.98 -18.65 -24.03
CA GLY A 38 17.99 -18.97 -22.62
C GLY A 38 16.76 -19.76 -22.16
N GLN A 39 16.89 -20.40 -21.06
CA GLN A 39 15.88 -21.31 -20.50
C GLN A 39 14.55 -20.59 -20.20
N LYS A 40 14.62 -19.35 -19.68
CA LYS A 40 13.44 -18.55 -19.32
C LYS A 40 12.65 -18.05 -20.52
N ALA A 41 13.23 -18.07 -21.73
CA ALA A 41 12.53 -17.69 -22.96
C ALA A 41 11.63 -18.78 -23.52
N ARG A 42 11.66 -19.99 -22.97
CA ARG A 42 10.89 -21.16 -23.43
C ARG A 42 9.56 -21.29 -22.67
N SER A 43 8.58 -21.94 -23.26
CA SER A 43 7.29 -22.20 -22.65
C SER A 43 7.38 -23.13 -21.44
N GLY A 44 8.30 -24.08 -21.46
CA GLY A 44 8.55 -25.03 -20.40
C GLY A 44 9.63 -24.61 -19.40
N ALA A 45 9.86 -23.32 -19.21
CA ALA A 45 10.86 -22.85 -18.25
C ALA A 45 10.52 -23.28 -16.82
N PRO A 46 11.52 -23.77 -16.04
CA PRO A 46 11.31 -24.12 -14.64
C PRO A 46 10.81 -22.93 -13.83
N ARG A 47 9.95 -23.20 -12.87
CA ARG A 47 9.49 -22.19 -11.92
C ARG A 47 10.64 -21.66 -11.04
N PRO A 48 10.52 -20.43 -10.52
CA PRO A 48 11.50 -19.89 -9.57
C PRO A 48 11.71 -20.84 -8.37
N GLY A 49 12.96 -21.00 -7.96
CA GLY A 49 13.32 -21.89 -6.85
C GLY A 49 13.47 -23.37 -7.21
N PHE A 50 13.44 -23.72 -8.51
CA PHE A 50 13.76 -25.09 -8.96
C PHE A 50 15.28 -25.27 -8.99
N GLU A 51 15.78 -26.30 -8.31
CA GLU A 51 17.20 -26.60 -8.13
C GLU A 51 17.58 -27.93 -8.82
N GLY A 52 17.18 -28.11 -10.07
CA GLY A 52 17.62 -29.22 -10.91
C GLY A 52 17.20 -30.63 -10.45
N GLY A 53 16.19 -30.76 -9.62
CA GLY A 53 15.76 -32.03 -9.02
C GLY A 53 16.26 -32.26 -7.59
N GLN A 54 17.23 -31.49 -7.14
CA GLN A 54 17.61 -31.43 -5.73
C GLN A 54 16.48 -30.79 -4.92
N MET A 55 16.26 -31.25 -3.68
CA MET A 55 15.28 -30.63 -2.77
C MET A 55 15.62 -29.15 -2.55
N PRO A 56 14.74 -28.22 -2.93
CA PRO A 56 15.00 -26.79 -2.80
C PRO A 56 15.28 -26.36 -1.36
N LEU A 57 16.13 -25.35 -1.19
CA LEU A 57 16.54 -24.86 0.12
C LEU A 57 15.34 -24.55 1.04
N TYR A 58 14.30 -23.89 0.50
CA TYR A 58 13.09 -23.55 1.28
C TYR A 58 12.33 -24.77 1.82
N ARG A 59 12.51 -25.97 1.21
CA ARG A 59 11.94 -27.22 1.71
C ARG A 59 12.84 -27.93 2.72
N ARG A 60 14.15 -27.68 2.65
CA ARG A 60 15.13 -28.26 3.58
C ARG A 60 15.11 -27.55 4.92
N LEU A 61 14.77 -26.26 4.94
CA LEU A 61 14.68 -25.49 6.17
C LEU A 61 13.46 -25.91 7.00
N PRO A 62 13.61 -26.16 8.31
CA PRO A 62 12.50 -26.44 9.20
C PRO A 62 11.53 -25.24 9.23
N LYS A 63 10.25 -25.52 9.24
CA LYS A 63 9.22 -24.50 9.47
C LYS A 63 9.36 -23.97 10.90
N ARG A 64 9.33 -22.68 11.08
CA ARG A 64 9.46 -22.03 12.38
C ARG A 64 8.32 -21.05 12.62
N GLY A 65 7.87 -21.00 13.87
CA GLY A 65 6.89 -20.06 14.33
C GLY A 65 5.44 -20.45 14.00
N PHE A 66 4.54 -19.65 14.49
CA PHE A 66 3.11 -19.74 14.25
C PHE A 66 2.51 -18.34 14.12
N LYS A 67 1.35 -18.25 13.54
CA LYS A 67 0.60 -17.00 13.46
C LYS A 67 -0.31 -16.91 14.69
N ASN A 68 -0.03 -15.98 15.60
CA ASN A 68 -0.90 -15.71 16.74
C ASN A 68 -2.21 -15.08 16.24
N ARG A 69 -3.34 -15.69 16.61
CA ARG A 69 -4.68 -15.20 16.23
C ARG A 69 -5.06 -13.90 16.92
N ASN A 70 -4.51 -13.67 18.10
CA ASN A 70 -4.80 -12.50 18.93
C ASN A 70 -3.86 -11.32 18.64
N THR A 71 -3.11 -11.36 17.56
CA THR A 71 -2.25 -10.25 17.18
C THR A 71 -3.10 -9.06 16.70
N LEU A 72 -3.03 -7.95 17.42
CA LEU A 72 -3.61 -6.69 17.01
C LEU A 72 -2.74 -6.05 15.91
N THR A 73 -3.36 -5.65 14.82
CA THR A 73 -2.70 -4.99 13.71
C THR A 73 -3.08 -3.51 13.68
N ILE A 74 -2.28 -2.69 14.33
CA ILE A 74 -2.47 -1.24 14.38
C ILE A 74 -1.79 -0.60 13.17
N VAL A 75 -2.50 0.29 12.47
CA VAL A 75 -2.00 1.00 11.29
C VAL A 75 -1.23 2.25 11.73
N PRO A 76 0.09 2.36 11.44
CA PRO A 76 0.86 3.54 11.77
C PRO A 76 0.63 4.66 10.74
N ILE A 77 0.43 5.89 11.21
CA ILE A 77 0.33 7.11 10.39
C ILE A 77 1.30 8.15 10.93
N ASN A 78 2.04 8.78 10.04
CA ASN A 78 3.00 9.83 10.39
C ASN A 78 2.34 11.21 10.42
N LEU A 79 2.86 12.14 11.23
CA LEU A 79 2.39 13.53 11.31
C LEU A 79 2.41 14.24 9.95
N SER A 80 3.38 13.94 9.10
CA SER A 80 3.44 14.51 7.74
C SER A 80 2.19 14.24 6.90
N ALA A 81 1.47 13.14 7.16
CA ALA A 81 0.23 12.84 6.45
C ALA A 81 -0.95 13.69 6.93
N LEU A 82 -0.87 14.22 8.15
CA LEU A 82 -1.91 15.06 8.75
C LEU A 82 -1.84 16.53 8.26
N GLU A 83 -0.74 16.93 7.66
CA GLU A 83 -0.57 18.29 7.09
C GLU A 83 -1.59 18.61 5.97
N ARG A 84 -2.26 17.59 5.44
CA ARG A 84 -3.32 17.74 4.43
C ARG A 84 -4.61 18.33 4.97
N PHE A 85 -4.86 18.23 6.26
CA PHE A 85 -6.07 18.73 6.88
C PHE A 85 -5.99 20.24 7.11
N ASP A 86 -7.15 20.89 7.23
CA ASP A 86 -7.22 22.30 7.51
C ASP A 86 -6.93 22.59 8.99
N ASN A 87 -6.54 23.84 9.26
CA ASN A 87 -6.28 24.27 10.62
C ASN A 87 -7.56 24.18 11.48
N ASP A 88 -7.40 23.80 12.75
CA ASP A 88 -8.49 23.55 13.73
C ASP A 88 -9.43 22.36 13.36
N ALA A 89 -9.07 21.56 12.35
CA ALA A 89 -9.86 20.38 11.97
C ALA A 89 -9.81 19.28 13.03
N VAL A 90 -10.90 18.52 13.14
CA VAL A 90 -10.97 17.29 13.93
C VAL A 90 -10.64 16.11 13.03
N VAL A 91 -9.54 15.44 13.32
CA VAL A 91 -9.05 14.28 12.55
C VAL A 91 -9.43 13.02 13.30
N SER A 92 -10.50 12.36 12.86
CA SER A 92 -10.94 11.03 13.32
C SER A 92 -10.46 9.93 12.39
N VAL A 93 -10.67 8.66 12.76
CA VAL A 93 -10.38 7.52 11.88
C VAL A 93 -11.20 7.59 10.60
N GLU A 94 -12.43 8.07 10.66
CA GLU A 94 -13.31 8.22 9.51
C GLU A 94 -12.78 9.26 8.52
N THR A 95 -12.38 10.42 9.00
CA THR A 95 -11.79 11.47 8.15
C THR A 95 -10.48 11.04 7.51
N LEU A 96 -9.70 10.17 8.16
CA LEU A 96 -8.49 9.57 7.57
C LEU A 96 -8.80 8.59 6.43
N ILE A 97 -9.93 7.90 6.51
CA ILE A 97 -10.41 7.00 5.44
C ILE A 97 -10.93 7.84 4.26
N GLU A 98 -11.72 8.86 4.51
CA GLU A 98 -12.27 9.77 3.48
C GLU A 98 -11.15 10.49 2.72
N ALA A 99 -10.11 10.96 3.44
CA ALA A 99 -8.92 11.57 2.85
C ALA A 99 -8.02 10.55 2.09
N GLY A 100 -8.34 9.25 2.13
CA GLY A 100 -7.59 8.18 1.47
C GLY A 100 -6.21 7.89 2.08
N ILE A 101 -5.91 8.43 3.28
CA ILE A 101 -4.66 8.17 4.00
C ILE A 101 -4.64 6.74 4.52
N VAL A 102 -5.79 6.27 5.00
CA VAL A 102 -6.00 4.91 5.48
C VAL A 102 -7.08 4.24 4.64
N LYS A 103 -6.77 3.10 4.01
CA LYS A 103 -7.78 2.31 3.29
C LYS A 103 -8.55 1.36 4.21
N ASN A 104 -7.87 0.80 5.19
CA ASN A 104 -8.46 -0.13 6.16
C ASN A 104 -7.80 0.10 7.54
N PRO A 105 -8.50 0.61 8.53
CA PRO A 105 -7.97 0.90 9.87
C PRO A 105 -7.64 -0.36 10.68
N ARG A 106 -8.11 -1.55 10.23
CA ARG A 106 -7.94 -2.84 10.95
C ARG A 106 -8.37 -2.73 12.41
N ASP A 107 -7.45 -3.02 13.36
CA ASP A 107 -7.72 -3.04 14.80
C ASP A 107 -7.46 -1.67 15.44
N GLY A 108 -7.05 -0.67 14.67
CA GLY A 108 -6.85 0.69 15.15
C GLY A 108 -5.75 1.46 14.41
N VAL A 109 -5.64 2.72 14.74
CA VAL A 109 -4.70 3.68 14.16
C VAL A 109 -3.76 4.21 15.23
N LYS A 110 -2.47 4.30 14.92
CA LYS A 110 -1.45 4.91 15.77
C LYS A 110 -0.75 6.05 15.07
N ILE A 111 -0.71 7.21 15.72
CA ILE A 111 0.00 8.38 15.20
C ILE A 111 1.46 8.36 15.64
N LEU A 112 2.36 8.51 14.67
CA LEU A 112 3.81 8.53 14.84
C LEU A 112 4.37 9.93 14.59
N GLY A 113 5.39 10.31 15.34
CA GLY A 113 5.99 11.66 15.33
C GLY A 113 6.91 11.96 14.14
N ASN A 114 6.90 11.18 13.07
CA ASN A 114 7.72 11.45 11.90
C ASN A 114 7.10 12.54 11.03
N GLY A 115 7.92 13.48 10.61
CA GLY A 115 7.51 14.67 9.86
C GLY A 115 7.28 15.88 10.77
N GLU A 116 7.01 17.01 10.12
CA GLU A 116 6.66 18.27 10.77
C GLU A 116 5.16 18.51 10.59
N LEU A 117 4.56 19.11 11.59
CA LEU A 117 3.19 19.58 11.59
C LEU A 117 3.24 21.08 11.84
N THR A 118 2.55 21.87 11.02
CA THR A 118 2.49 23.33 11.17
C THR A 118 1.11 23.80 11.62
N LYS A 119 0.12 22.91 11.57
CA LYS A 119 -1.28 23.21 11.81
C LYS A 119 -1.73 22.73 13.18
N LYS A 120 -2.63 23.48 13.78
CA LYS A 120 -3.31 23.10 15.00
C LYS A 120 -4.44 22.11 14.67
N LEU A 121 -4.37 20.90 15.17
CA LEU A 121 -5.33 19.82 14.91
C LEU A 121 -5.82 19.18 16.20
N THR A 122 -7.07 18.73 16.20
CA THR A 122 -7.59 17.81 17.21
C THR A 122 -7.59 16.41 16.63
N VAL A 123 -6.69 15.55 17.10
CA VAL A 123 -6.50 14.21 16.53
C VAL A 123 -7.06 13.14 17.45
N GLN A 124 -7.97 12.34 16.94
CA GLN A 124 -8.61 11.22 17.64
C GLN A 124 -8.10 9.89 17.06
N ALA A 125 -7.33 9.13 17.86
CA ALA A 125 -6.74 7.87 17.43
C ALA A 125 -6.60 6.88 18.59
N ASN A 126 -6.41 5.58 18.28
CA ASN A 126 -6.29 4.54 19.29
C ASN A 126 -4.97 4.60 20.08
N ALA A 127 -3.92 5.15 19.48
CA ALA A 127 -2.64 5.32 20.15
C ALA A 127 -1.80 6.47 19.54
N PHE A 128 -0.90 7.01 20.35
CA PHE A 128 0.08 8.01 19.93
C PHE A 128 1.48 7.59 20.36
N SER A 129 2.51 8.00 19.64
CA SER A 129 3.87 7.97 20.15
C SER A 129 4.12 9.21 21.04
N ALA A 130 5.06 9.14 21.99
CA ALA A 130 5.40 10.27 22.85
C ALA A 130 5.76 11.51 22.00
N SER A 131 6.63 11.35 21.03
CA SER A 131 7.05 12.42 20.11
C SER A 131 5.91 13.01 19.27
N ALA A 132 4.90 12.20 18.89
CA ALA A 132 3.73 12.70 18.15
C ALA A 132 2.86 13.57 19.07
N LYS A 133 2.63 13.12 20.31
CA LYS A 133 1.83 13.84 21.29
C LYS A 133 2.47 15.19 21.60
N GLU A 134 3.77 15.22 21.90
CA GLU A 134 4.53 16.45 22.15
C GLU A 134 4.41 17.45 20.99
N LYS A 135 4.57 17.00 19.76
CA LYS A 135 4.48 17.88 18.58
C LYS A 135 3.07 18.43 18.34
N ILE A 136 2.02 17.65 18.58
CA ILE A 136 0.63 18.12 18.47
C ILE A 136 0.32 19.13 19.56
N GLU A 137 0.69 18.87 20.81
CA GLU A 137 0.47 19.74 21.95
C GLU A 137 1.27 21.05 21.86
N ALA A 138 2.51 21.01 21.30
CA ALA A 138 3.33 22.18 21.06
C ALA A 138 2.65 23.22 20.13
N LEU A 139 1.79 22.75 19.23
CA LEU A 139 1.00 23.59 18.33
C LEU A 139 -0.40 23.94 18.91
N SER A 140 -0.61 23.77 20.21
CA SER A 140 -1.89 23.95 20.86
C SER A 140 -3.01 23.05 20.31
N GLY A 141 -2.64 21.95 19.67
CA GLY A 141 -3.56 20.90 19.24
C GLY A 141 -3.94 19.97 20.39
N LYS A 142 -4.87 19.06 20.14
CA LYS A 142 -5.29 18.04 21.12
C LYS A 142 -5.05 16.64 20.57
N ALA A 143 -4.51 15.73 21.38
CA ALA A 143 -4.38 14.31 21.10
C ALA A 143 -5.34 13.54 22.03
N GLU A 144 -6.42 13.01 21.46
CA GLU A 144 -7.45 12.27 22.16
C GLU A 144 -7.36 10.78 21.82
N VAL A 145 -7.31 9.93 22.86
CA VAL A 145 -7.29 8.47 22.70
C VAL A 145 -8.72 7.95 22.78
N ILE A 146 -9.10 7.17 21.75
CA ILE A 146 -10.42 6.52 21.60
C ILE A 146 -10.34 5.01 21.79
#